data_829c5061317067a2566b3c310cd120a2
#
_entry.id   829c5061317067a2566b3c310cd120a2
#
_cell.length_a   1.000
_cell.length_b   1.000
_cell.length_c   1.000
_cell.angle_alpha   90.00
_cell.angle_beta   90.00
_cell.angle_gamma   90.00
#
_symmetry.space_group_name_H-M   'P 1'
#
loop_
_entity.id
_entity.type
_entity.pdbx_description
1 polymer ?
#
loop_
_entity_poly.entity_id
_entity_poly.type
_entity_poly.pdbx_seq_one_letter_code
_entity_poly.pdbx_strand_id
1 'polypeptide(L)'
;MASIVPIKNGVNFRDLGGIKTMDGRQIRSGLLYRSGEFSRITASEQVFLSNELKIHYILDYRDQDEIARFPDNLWHNANYINVPANPLNDKVTASLTTELEMHPFVLKEQSPYDFMIKLYQLLPFNNAAYQHLVSILLNSKGQPLVQHCAVGKDRTGIGVALVLFALGVSEEKVMQDYLLTEQVLHNFREKILNQYKSKLTPEGFEKQKIIFAAKKEYLTAAITAIKQRYNTIDNWLAKEYQLDNNNRKTLQDIYLI
;
A
#
# COMPACT_ATOMS: atom_id res chain seq x y z
N MET A 1 6.06 16.32 -0.01
CA MET A 1 5.24 15.28 -0.72
C MET A 1 6.16 14.13 -1.05
N ALA A 2 5.62 12.91 -1.11
CA ALA A 2 6.37 11.75 -1.61
C ALA A 2 6.95 12.01 -3.00
N SER A 3 8.15 11.51 -3.27
CA SER A 3 8.85 11.71 -4.53
C SER A 3 8.62 10.52 -5.46
N ILE A 4 8.09 10.76 -6.66
CA ILE A 4 7.98 9.73 -7.68
C ILE A 4 9.39 9.32 -8.10
N VAL A 5 9.71 8.03 -7.99
CA VAL A 5 10.98 7.49 -8.46
C VAL A 5 10.82 7.09 -9.93
N PRO A 6 11.71 7.53 -10.83
CA PRO A 6 11.55 7.31 -12.26
C PRO A 6 11.94 5.88 -12.66
N ILE A 7 11.09 4.92 -12.36
CA ILE A 7 11.19 3.54 -12.85
C ILE A 7 10.11 3.35 -13.91
N LYS A 8 10.51 3.05 -15.14
CA LYS A 8 9.60 2.98 -16.28
C LYS A 8 8.54 1.89 -16.14
N ASN A 9 8.94 0.73 -15.58
CA ASN A 9 8.06 -0.42 -15.41
C ASN A 9 7.56 -0.60 -13.97
N GLY A 10 7.90 0.34 -13.08
CA GLY A 10 7.39 0.35 -11.70
C GLY A 10 5.95 0.84 -11.66
N VAL A 11 5.12 0.14 -10.89
CA VAL A 11 3.71 0.51 -10.69
C VAL A 11 3.61 1.31 -9.39
N ASN A 12 3.13 2.55 -9.45
CA ASN A 12 2.87 3.37 -8.25
C ASN A 12 4.09 3.53 -7.31
N PHE A 13 5.30 3.43 -7.87
CA PHE A 13 6.54 3.44 -7.10
C PHE A 13 6.95 4.85 -6.67
N ARG A 14 7.15 5.05 -5.37
CA ARG A 14 7.61 6.33 -4.83
C ARG A 14 8.30 6.21 -3.47
N ASP A 15 9.17 7.19 -3.19
CA ASP A 15 9.81 7.41 -1.90
C ASP A 15 8.90 8.29 -1.02
N LEU A 16 8.72 7.91 0.24
CA LEU A 16 7.97 8.68 1.24
C LEU A 16 8.80 9.82 1.85
N GLY A 17 10.08 9.92 1.49
CA GLY A 17 10.99 10.97 1.94
C GLY A 17 10.46 12.37 1.65
N GLY A 18 10.79 13.32 2.51
CA GLY A 18 10.37 14.72 2.41
C GLY A 18 8.94 15.02 2.87
N ILE A 19 8.14 14.00 3.25
CA ILE A 19 6.84 14.24 3.90
C ILE A 19 7.10 14.81 5.29
N LYS A 20 6.47 15.97 5.59
CA LYS A 20 6.64 16.67 6.87
C LYS A 20 5.68 16.14 7.93
N THR A 21 6.19 15.92 9.12
CA THR A 21 5.43 15.62 10.34
C THR A 21 4.79 16.86 10.94
N MET A 22 3.95 16.68 11.96
CA MET A 22 3.27 17.78 12.67
C MET A 22 4.25 18.63 13.50
N ASP A 23 5.35 18.06 13.98
CA ASP A 23 6.39 18.76 14.73
C ASP A 23 7.44 19.47 13.85
N GLY A 24 7.27 19.43 12.52
CA GLY A 24 8.11 20.14 11.55
C GLY A 24 9.27 19.33 10.98
N ARG A 25 9.61 18.17 11.56
CA ARG A 25 10.57 17.23 10.99
C ARG A 25 10.08 16.67 9.66
N GLN A 26 10.92 15.99 8.96
CA GLN A 26 10.54 15.33 7.71
C GLN A 26 11.10 13.91 7.63
N ILE A 27 10.40 13.04 6.87
CA ILE A 27 10.87 11.68 6.62
C ILE A 27 12.15 11.73 5.80
N ARG A 28 13.16 10.96 6.23
CA ARG A 28 14.42 10.78 5.48
C ARG A 28 14.12 10.15 4.14
N SER A 29 14.68 10.72 3.07
CA SER A 29 14.60 10.12 1.74
C SER A 29 15.46 8.87 1.65
N GLY A 30 15.04 7.93 0.81
CA GLY A 30 15.81 6.73 0.53
C GLY A 30 15.60 5.57 1.52
N LEU A 31 14.70 5.69 2.49
CA LEU A 31 14.49 4.66 3.50
C LEU A 31 13.13 3.94 3.41
N LEU A 32 12.09 4.66 3.03
CA LEU A 32 10.73 4.13 3.04
C LEU A 32 10.07 4.33 1.67
N TYR A 33 9.77 3.21 1.02
CA TYR A 33 9.19 3.21 -0.31
C TYR A 33 7.83 2.49 -0.32
N ARG A 34 7.01 2.84 -1.29
CA ARG A 34 5.79 2.11 -1.63
C ARG A 34 5.72 1.81 -3.12
N SER A 35 5.08 0.69 -3.49
CA SER A 35 4.95 0.26 -4.87
C SER A 35 3.72 -0.62 -5.11
N GLY A 36 3.40 -0.89 -6.37
CA GLY A 36 2.76 -2.10 -6.84
C GLY A 36 3.78 -3.21 -7.09
N GLU A 37 3.35 -4.29 -7.70
CA GLU A 37 4.16 -5.48 -7.97
C GLU A 37 5.34 -5.20 -8.93
N PHE A 38 6.35 -6.05 -8.87
CA PHE A 38 7.61 -5.91 -9.61
C PHE A 38 7.75 -6.91 -10.77
N SER A 39 6.69 -7.56 -11.23
CA SER A 39 6.77 -8.59 -12.30
C SER A 39 7.28 -8.05 -13.63
N ARG A 40 7.16 -6.75 -13.84
CA ARG A 40 7.49 -6.08 -15.12
C ARG A 40 8.81 -5.34 -15.14
N ILE A 41 9.51 -5.26 -14.01
CA ILE A 41 10.78 -4.54 -13.95
C ILE A 41 11.86 -5.30 -14.74
N THR A 42 12.72 -4.55 -15.41
CA THR A 42 13.83 -5.06 -16.20
C THR A 42 15.06 -5.33 -15.33
N ALA A 43 16.02 -6.07 -15.85
CA ALA A 43 17.30 -6.32 -15.17
C ALA A 43 18.04 -5.01 -14.82
N SER A 44 17.98 -3.99 -15.67
CA SER A 44 18.58 -2.68 -15.39
C SER A 44 17.87 -1.95 -14.24
N GLU A 45 16.53 -2.09 -14.13
CA GLU A 45 15.76 -1.54 -13.02
C GLU A 45 16.04 -2.31 -11.72
N GLN A 46 16.22 -3.62 -11.76
CA GLN A 46 16.67 -4.41 -10.60
C GLN A 46 18.02 -3.90 -10.07
N VAL A 47 18.99 -3.67 -10.97
CA VAL A 47 20.29 -3.09 -10.61
C VAL A 47 20.14 -1.71 -9.98
N PHE A 48 19.26 -0.86 -10.51
CA PHE A 48 18.96 0.46 -9.93
C PHE A 48 18.36 0.35 -8.53
N LEU A 49 17.38 -0.52 -8.33
CA LEU A 49 16.75 -0.76 -7.02
C LEU A 49 17.75 -1.29 -5.98
N SER A 50 18.64 -2.19 -6.42
CA SER A 50 19.67 -2.79 -5.55
C SER A 50 20.82 -1.83 -5.24
N ASN A 51 21.40 -1.18 -6.25
CA ASN A 51 22.68 -0.51 -6.11
C ASN A 51 22.54 0.98 -5.80
N GLU A 52 21.57 1.66 -6.46
CA GLU A 52 21.36 3.09 -6.27
C GLU A 52 20.40 3.35 -5.10
N LEU A 53 19.23 2.72 -5.08
CA LEU A 53 18.26 2.89 -4.00
C LEU A 53 18.56 2.00 -2.79
N LYS A 54 19.41 0.98 -2.95
CA LYS A 54 19.84 0.05 -1.90
C LYS A 54 18.67 -0.58 -1.14
N ILE A 55 17.55 -0.81 -1.81
CA ILE A 55 16.37 -1.38 -1.18
C ILE A 55 16.69 -2.82 -0.77
N HIS A 56 16.68 -3.01 0.56
CA HIS A 56 17.05 -4.28 1.18
C HIS A 56 15.83 -5.13 1.53
N TYR A 57 14.79 -4.53 2.10
CA TYR A 57 13.56 -5.24 2.45
C TYR A 57 12.48 -5.03 1.40
N ILE A 58 11.83 -6.13 1.00
CA ILE A 58 10.62 -6.12 0.17
C ILE A 58 9.53 -6.81 0.96
N LEU A 59 8.50 -6.06 1.38
CA LEU A 59 7.34 -6.63 2.06
C LEU A 59 6.15 -6.66 1.10
N ASP A 60 5.79 -7.87 0.70
CA ASP A 60 4.70 -8.15 -0.24
C ASP A 60 3.42 -8.55 0.49
N TYR A 61 2.36 -7.81 0.26
CA TYR A 61 1.03 -7.99 0.86
C TYR A 61 0.09 -8.87 0.04
N ARG A 62 0.54 -9.42 -1.08
CA ARG A 62 -0.28 -10.21 -2.00
C ARG A 62 -0.54 -11.61 -1.49
N ASP A 63 -1.69 -12.15 -1.91
CA ASP A 63 -2.02 -13.55 -1.74
C ASP A 63 -1.22 -14.43 -2.70
N GLN A 64 -1.11 -15.74 -2.42
CA GLN A 64 -0.30 -16.66 -3.21
C GLN A 64 -0.75 -16.76 -4.68
N ASP A 65 -2.06 -16.69 -4.93
CA ASP A 65 -2.62 -16.74 -6.29
C ASP A 65 -2.22 -15.50 -7.12
N GLU A 66 -2.10 -14.33 -6.48
CA GLU A 66 -1.62 -13.11 -7.13
C GLU A 66 -0.14 -13.23 -7.49
N ILE A 67 0.67 -13.77 -6.57
CA ILE A 67 2.11 -13.97 -6.77
C ILE A 67 2.34 -15.00 -7.88
N ALA A 68 1.58 -16.10 -7.89
CA ALA A 68 1.70 -17.13 -8.93
C ALA A 68 1.39 -16.59 -10.34
N ARG A 69 0.47 -15.63 -10.46
CA ARG A 69 0.14 -14.99 -11.75
C ARG A 69 1.14 -13.93 -12.18
N PHE A 70 1.67 -13.17 -11.23
CA PHE A 70 2.58 -12.04 -11.45
C PHE A 70 3.76 -12.12 -10.48
N PRO A 71 4.67 -13.11 -10.64
CA PRO A 71 5.83 -13.24 -9.77
C PRO A 71 6.75 -12.02 -9.91
N ASP A 72 7.24 -11.50 -8.78
CA ASP A 72 8.16 -10.38 -8.80
C ASP A 72 9.53 -10.77 -9.37
N ASN A 73 10.07 -9.89 -10.18
CA ASN A 73 11.46 -9.93 -10.61
C ASN A 73 12.34 -9.34 -9.49
N LEU A 74 12.72 -10.16 -8.52
CA LEU A 74 13.52 -9.73 -7.37
C LEU A 74 14.95 -9.38 -7.77
N TRP A 75 15.58 -8.46 -7.04
CA TRP A 75 16.98 -8.08 -7.24
C TRP A 75 17.91 -8.75 -6.23
N HIS A 76 19.18 -8.75 -6.55
CA HIS A 76 20.21 -9.35 -5.73
C HIS A 76 20.26 -8.72 -4.33
N ASN A 77 20.45 -9.53 -3.29
CA ASN A 77 20.47 -9.15 -1.87
C ASN A 77 19.16 -8.58 -1.30
N ALA A 78 18.04 -8.68 -2.01
CA ALA A 78 16.75 -8.33 -1.46
C ALA A 78 16.28 -9.39 -0.46
N ASN A 79 15.91 -8.95 0.73
CA ASN A 79 15.20 -9.76 1.71
C ASN A 79 13.70 -9.69 1.43
N TYR A 80 13.20 -10.63 0.63
CA TYR A 80 11.80 -10.72 0.27
C TYR A 80 10.99 -11.44 1.35
N ILE A 81 9.92 -10.80 1.78
CA ILE A 81 9.01 -11.29 2.81
C ILE A 81 7.59 -11.14 2.28
N ASN A 82 6.88 -12.25 2.16
CA ASN A 82 5.47 -12.24 1.81
C ASN A 82 4.60 -12.52 3.03
N VAL A 83 3.74 -11.57 3.36
CA VAL A 83 2.71 -11.72 4.38
C VAL A 83 1.42 -11.13 3.82
N PRO A 84 0.43 -11.96 3.44
CA PRO A 84 -0.83 -11.47 2.90
C PRO A 84 -1.54 -10.51 3.86
N ALA A 85 -1.98 -9.37 3.32
CA ALA A 85 -2.71 -8.36 4.10
C ALA A 85 -4.22 -8.34 3.81
N ASN A 86 -4.75 -9.39 3.19
CA ASN A 86 -6.18 -9.46 2.86
C ASN A 86 -7.00 -9.80 4.11
N PRO A 87 -7.93 -8.94 4.57
CA PRO A 87 -8.76 -9.19 5.75
C PRO A 87 -9.99 -10.06 5.44
N LEU A 88 -10.26 -10.30 4.17
CA LEU A 88 -11.41 -11.08 3.67
C LEU A 88 -10.89 -12.47 3.35
N ASN A 89 -11.40 -13.49 4.05
CA ASN A 89 -10.98 -14.89 3.88
C ASN A 89 -10.95 -15.31 2.40
N ASP A 90 -9.91 -16.01 2.01
CA ASP A 90 -9.51 -16.75 0.80
C ASP A 90 -10.31 -16.62 -0.54
N LYS A 91 -11.49 -16.05 -0.54
CA LYS A 91 -12.38 -16.01 -1.71
C LYS A 91 -12.55 -14.63 -2.35
N VAL A 92 -12.04 -13.59 -1.71
CA VAL A 92 -12.17 -12.21 -2.20
C VAL A 92 -10.82 -11.52 -2.06
N THR A 93 -10.02 -11.63 -3.10
CA THR A 93 -8.75 -10.93 -3.16
C THR A 93 -8.97 -9.47 -3.58
N ALA A 94 -8.32 -8.53 -2.89
CA ALA A 94 -8.26 -7.13 -3.31
C ALA A 94 -7.28 -6.92 -4.48
N SER A 95 -7.20 -7.90 -5.40
CA SER A 95 -6.33 -7.84 -6.56
C SER A 95 -7.06 -7.31 -7.78
N LEU A 96 -6.53 -6.26 -8.39
CA LEU A 96 -7.09 -5.67 -9.60
C LEU A 96 -7.15 -6.62 -10.79
N THR A 97 -6.23 -7.58 -10.87
CA THR A 97 -6.18 -8.55 -11.96
C THR A 97 -7.10 -9.74 -11.70
N THR A 98 -7.22 -10.15 -10.46
CA THR A 98 -8.08 -11.24 -10.04
C THR A 98 -9.54 -10.83 -10.04
N GLU A 99 -9.85 -9.59 -9.69
CA GLU A 99 -11.20 -9.02 -9.68
C GLU A 99 -11.82 -8.93 -11.08
N LEU A 100 -11.00 -8.66 -12.11
CA LEU A 100 -11.47 -8.62 -13.51
C LEU A 100 -11.89 -10.02 -14.04
N GLU A 101 -11.23 -11.06 -13.53
CA GLU A 101 -11.48 -12.44 -14.01
C GLU A 101 -12.40 -13.24 -13.08
N MET A 102 -12.45 -12.92 -11.79
CA MET A 102 -12.96 -13.85 -10.79
C MET A 102 -14.36 -13.60 -10.28
N HIS A 103 -14.94 -12.44 -10.32
CA HIS A 103 -16.20 -12.30 -9.59
C HIS A 103 -17.34 -11.54 -10.27
N PRO A 104 -18.02 -12.20 -11.22
CA PRO A 104 -19.43 -11.90 -11.47
C PRO A 104 -20.30 -11.98 -10.20
N PHE A 105 -19.87 -12.78 -9.20
CA PHE A 105 -20.64 -13.02 -7.97
C PHE A 105 -20.53 -11.88 -6.96
N VAL A 106 -19.33 -11.39 -6.66
CA VAL A 106 -19.16 -10.24 -5.75
C VAL A 106 -19.76 -8.95 -6.33
N LEU A 107 -19.63 -8.79 -7.66
CA LEU A 107 -20.23 -7.66 -8.38
C LEU A 107 -21.74 -7.77 -8.58
N LYS A 108 -22.35 -8.94 -8.37
CA LYS A 108 -23.81 -9.15 -8.47
C LYS A 108 -24.54 -8.81 -7.18
N GLU A 109 -23.93 -9.06 -6.01
CA GLU A 109 -24.63 -8.97 -4.73
C GLU A 109 -24.34 -7.70 -3.93
N GLN A 110 -23.24 -6.97 -4.21
CA GLN A 110 -22.88 -5.75 -3.50
C GLN A 110 -22.48 -4.64 -4.47
N SER A 111 -22.78 -3.40 -4.09
CA SER A 111 -22.22 -2.22 -4.76
C SER A 111 -20.69 -2.30 -4.65
N PRO A 112 -19.93 -2.13 -5.75
CA PRO A 112 -18.48 -2.07 -5.71
C PRO A 112 -17.95 -1.00 -4.76
N TYR A 113 -18.69 0.08 -4.61
CA TYR A 113 -18.36 1.15 -3.67
C TYR A 113 -18.48 0.65 -2.22
N ASP A 114 -19.56 -0.03 -1.87
CA ASP A 114 -19.78 -0.56 -0.51
C ASP A 114 -18.77 -1.66 -0.17
N PHE A 115 -18.42 -2.48 -1.16
CA PHE A 115 -17.34 -3.45 -1.04
C PHE A 115 -16.02 -2.78 -0.67
N MET A 116 -15.63 -1.72 -1.40
CA MET A 116 -14.40 -0.98 -1.10
C MET A 116 -14.44 -0.30 0.27
N ILE A 117 -15.56 0.29 0.66
CA ILE A 117 -15.75 0.86 2.01
C ILE A 117 -15.53 -0.22 3.08
N LYS A 118 -16.17 -1.38 2.92
CA LYS A 118 -16.04 -2.50 3.87
C LYS A 118 -14.61 -3.03 3.94
N LEU A 119 -13.93 -3.18 2.80
CA LEU A 119 -12.53 -3.58 2.74
C LEU A 119 -11.65 -2.64 3.58
N TYR A 120 -11.78 -1.34 3.38
CA TYR A 120 -11.00 -0.34 4.11
C TYR A 120 -11.35 -0.27 5.60
N GLN A 121 -12.59 -0.54 5.98
CA GLN A 121 -12.98 -0.66 7.40
C GLN A 121 -12.33 -1.85 8.10
N LEU A 122 -11.95 -2.90 7.37
CA LEU A 122 -11.38 -4.13 7.95
C LEU A 122 -9.85 -4.14 7.93
N LEU A 123 -9.23 -3.61 6.87
CA LEU A 123 -7.77 -3.63 6.66
C LEU A 123 -6.93 -3.21 7.87
N PRO A 124 -7.31 -2.18 8.66
CA PRO A 124 -6.50 -1.69 9.77
C PRO A 124 -6.42 -2.61 10.99
N PHE A 125 -7.15 -3.73 11.04
CA PHE A 125 -7.31 -4.52 12.26
C PHE A 125 -6.88 -5.97 12.10
N ASN A 126 -6.28 -6.55 13.17
CA ASN A 126 -5.84 -7.94 13.27
C ASN A 126 -5.02 -8.40 12.04
N ASN A 127 -4.19 -7.49 11.52
CA ASN A 127 -3.49 -7.70 10.26
C ASN A 127 -2.03 -8.06 10.51
N ALA A 128 -1.71 -9.36 10.34
CA ALA A 128 -0.36 -9.89 10.54
C ALA A 128 0.69 -9.21 9.64
N ALA A 129 0.30 -8.79 8.43
CA ALA A 129 1.21 -8.13 7.52
C ALA A 129 1.69 -6.76 8.06
N TYR A 130 0.81 -6.01 8.71
CA TYR A 130 1.19 -4.73 9.31
C TYR A 130 1.90 -4.90 10.64
N GLN A 131 1.64 -5.97 11.40
CA GLN A 131 2.48 -6.34 12.55
C GLN A 131 3.91 -6.68 12.09
N HIS A 132 4.03 -7.38 10.98
CA HIS A 132 5.35 -7.68 10.36
C HIS A 132 6.06 -6.41 9.85
N LEU A 133 5.31 -5.51 9.21
CA LEU A 133 5.82 -4.19 8.81
C LEU A 133 6.45 -3.45 10.01
N VAL A 134 5.73 -3.34 11.11
CA VAL A 134 6.22 -2.69 12.34
C VAL A 134 7.46 -3.37 12.89
N SER A 135 7.47 -4.71 12.89
CA SER A 135 8.66 -5.48 13.30
C SER A 135 9.88 -5.17 12.43
N ILE A 136 9.73 -5.11 11.11
CA ILE A 136 10.83 -4.73 10.21
C ILE A 136 11.29 -3.31 10.51
N LEU A 137 10.37 -2.35 10.63
CA LEU A 137 10.71 -0.94 10.89
C LEU A 137 11.52 -0.76 12.18
N LEU A 138 11.17 -1.46 13.25
CA LEU A 138 11.87 -1.37 14.53
C LEU A 138 13.23 -2.07 14.53
N ASN A 139 13.40 -3.15 13.75
CA ASN A 139 14.58 -4.01 13.80
C ASN A 139 15.56 -3.81 12.63
N SER A 140 15.15 -3.17 11.54
CA SER A 140 15.98 -3.00 10.33
C SER A 140 17.12 -1.98 10.47
N LYS A 141 17.16 -1.25 11.57
CA LYS A 141 18.15 -0.16 11.79
C LYS A 141 18.19 0.86 10.65
N GLY A 142 17.03 1.14 10.03
CA GLY A 142 16.90 2.09 8.94
C GLY A 142 17.37 1.58 7.57
N GLN A 143 17.51 0.28 7.38
CA GLN A 143 17.73 -0.26 6.04
C GLN A 143 16.50 0.04 5.15
N PRO A 144 16.74 0.41 3.86
CA PRO A 144 15.63 0.76 2.97
C PRO A 144 14.63 -0.37 2.76
N LEU A 145 13.35 -0.03 2.93
CA LEU A 145 12.21 -0.93 2.81
C LEU A 145 11.24 -0.44 1.72
N VAL A 146 10.82 -1.35 0.85
CA VAL A 146 9.63 -1.15 0.03
C VAL A 146 8.50 -2.07 0.48
N GLN A 147 7.31 -1.51 0.67
CA GLN A 147 6.07 -2.25 0.88
C GLN A 147 5.20 -2.18 -0.35
N HIS A 148 4.61 -3.29 -0.75
CA HIS A 148 3.79 -3.35 -1.95
C HIS A 148 2.65 -4.36 -1.87
N CYS A 149 1.72 -4.24 -2.81
CA CYS A 149 0.72 -5.24 -3.17
C CYS A 149 0.60 -5.30 -4.71
N ALA A 150 -0.53 -5.66 -5.29
CA ALA A 150 -0.66 -5.73 -6.75
C ALA A 150 -0.43 -4.36 -7.43
N VAL A 151 -1.12 -3.31 -7.01
CA VAL A 151 -0.99 -1.96 -7.61
C VAL A 151 -0.52 -0.89 -6.62
N GLY A 152 -0.21 -1.27 -5.40
CA GLY A 152 0.27 -0.34 -4.39
C GLY A 152 -0.79 0.67 -3.90
N LYS A 153 -2.09 0.35 -4.00
CA LYS A 153 -3.20 1.25 -3.67
C LYS A 153 -3.78 0.96 -2.29
N ASP A 154 -4.49 -0.17 -2.12
CA ASP A 154 -5.33 -0.44 -0.96
C ASP A 154 -4.53 -0.99 0.23
N ARG A 155 -4.06 -2.23 0.16
CA ARG A 155 -3.27 -2.86 1.23
C ARG A 155 -2.01 -2.04 1.53
N THR A 156 -1.30 -1.63 0.50
CA THR A 156 -0.13 -0.74 0.63
C THR A 156 -0.54 0.64 1.15
N GLY A 157 -1.69 1.18 0.75
CA GLY A 157 -2.20 2.46 1.24
C GLY A 157 -2.41 2.48 2.74
N ILE A 158 -2.98 1.42 3.32
CA ILE A 158 -3.16 1.30 4.78
C ILE A 158 -1.81 1.08 5.49
N GLY A 159 -0.92 0.22 4.96
CA GLY A 159 0.43 0.06 5.51
C GLY A 159 1.23 1.35 5.52
N VAL A 160 1.14 2.16 4.45
CA VAL A 160 1.74 3.50 4.39
C VAL A 160 1.10 4.46 5.40
N ALA A 161 -0.24 4.47 5.51
CA ALA A 161 -0.92 5.31 6.48
C ALA A 161 -0.48 4.99 7.92
N LEU A 162 -0.31 3.70 8.26
CA LEU A 162 0.21 3.26 9.56
C LEU A 162 1.60 3.85 9.82
N VAL A 163 2.53 3.71 8.86
CA VAL A 163 3.89 4.25 8.98
C VAL A 163 3.86 5.77 9.15
N LEU A 164 3.12 6.48 8.32
CA LEU A 164 3.04 7.94 8.36
C LEU A 164 2.45 8.43 9.70
N PHE A 165 1.40 7.80 10.20
CA PHE A 165 0.83 8.11 11.52
C PHE A 165 1.82 7.82 12.66
N ALA A 166 2.53 6.69 12.62
CA ALA A 166 3.54 6.35 13.61
C ALA A 166 4.66 7.40 13.67
N LEU A 167 5.03 7.96 12.53
CA LEU A 167 6.03 9.03 12.41
C LEU A 167 5.49 10.42 12.75
N GLY A 168 4.18 10.57 13.03
CA GLY A 168 3.60 11.86 13.42
C GLY A 168 3.17 12.74 12.25
N VAL A 169 2.87 12.16 11.10
CA VAL A 169 2.30 12.87 9.94
C VAL A 169 0.80 13.11 10.16
N SER A 170 0.29 14.28 9.78
CA SER A 170 -1.12 14.64 9.92
C SER A 170 -2.03 13.81 8.99
N GLU A 171 -3.30 13.61 9.38
CA GLU A 171 -4.30 12.93 8.55
C GLU A 171 -4.43 13.55 7.15
N GLU A 172 -4.33 14.87 7.06
CA GLU A 172 -4.38 15.59 5.78
C GLU A 172 -3.26 15.14 4.84
N LYS A 173 -2.02 15.07 5.34
CA LYS A 173 -0.86 14.67 4.52
C LYS A 173 -0.86 13.17 4.19
N VAL A 174 -1.36 12.34 5.09
CA VAL A 174 -1.60 10.91 4.83
C VAL A 174 -2.60 10.75 3.69
N MET A 175 -3.70 11.52 3.72
CA MET A 175 -4.70 11.54 2.66
C MET A 175 -4.11 12.06 1.33
N GLN A 176 -3.26 13.09 1.36
CA GLN A 176 -2.58 13.61 0.17
C GLN A 176 -1.67 12.56 -0.49
N ASP A 177 -0.87 11.81 0.29
CA ASP A 177 -0.09 10.70 -0.28
C ASP A 177 -0.99 9.61 -0.87
N TYR A 178 -2.05 9.23 -0.17
CA TYR A 178 -2.98 8.23 -0.68
C TYR A 178 -3.61 8.67 -2.02
N LEU A 179 -4.11 9.88 -2.10
CA LEU A 179 -4.75 10.43 -3.30
C LEU A 179 -3.78 10.68 -4.46
N LEU A 180 -2.47 10.84 -4.20
CA LEU A 180 -1.46 10.90 -5.24
C LEU A 180 -1.48 9.63 -6.11
N THR A 181 -1.93 8.51 -5.57
CA THR A 181 -2.14 7.26 -6.32
C THR A 181 -3.04 7.44 -7.55
N GLU A 182 -4.07 8.30 -7.49
CA GLU A 182 -4.92 8.60 -8.66
C GLU A 182 -4.13 9.15 -9.85
N GLN A 183 -3.21 10.08 -9.57
CA GLN A 183 -2.39 10.70 -10.59
C GLN A 183 -1.33 9.73 -11.12
N VAL A 184 -0.65 9.02 -10.21
CA VAL A 184 0.44 8.10 -10.56
C VAL A 184 -0.06 6.89 -11.35
N LEU A 185 -1.23 6.36 -10.98
CA LEU A 185 -1.82 5.20 -11.66
C LEU A 185 -2.68 5.57 -12.89
N HIS A 186 -2.88 6.84 -13.21
CA HIS A 186 -3.79 7.25 -14.28
C HIS A 186 -3.54 6.49 -15.59
N ASN A 187 -2.34 6.59 -16.13
CA ASN A 187 -1.99 5.94 -17.41
C ASN A 187 -2.03 4.41 -17.33
N PHE A 188 -1.58 3.84 -16.21
CA PHE A 188 -1.64 2.41 -15.98
C PHE A 188 -3.08 1.91 -15.96
N ARG A 189 -3.96 2.58 -15.21
CA ARG A 189 -5.38 2.28 -15.10
C ARG A 189 -6.10 2.36 -16.43
N GLU A 190 -5.90 3.45 -17.18
CA GLU A 190 -6.49 3.61 -18.51
C GLU A 190 -6.08 2.48 -19.46
N LYS A 191 -4.80 2.10 -19.45
CA LYS A 191 -4.32 0.97 -20.25
C LYS A 191 -5.02 -0.33 -19.88
N ILE A 192 -5.15 -0.66 -18.59
CA ILE A 192 -5.82 -1.86 -18.10
C ILE A 192 -7.31 -1.81 -18.46
N LEU A 193 -8.01 -0.73 -18.16
CA LEU A 193 -9.44 -0.59 -18.47
C LEU A 193 -9.72 -0.73 -19.97
N ASN A 194 -8.89 -0.14 -20.84
CA ASN A 194 -9.03 -0.26 -22.29
C ASN A 194 -8.82 -1.70 -22.80
N GLN A 195 -7.90 -2.47 -22.20
CA GLN A 195 -7.71 -3.88 -22.54
C GLN A 195 -8.93 -4.76 -22.22
N TYR A 196 -9.70 -4.37 -21.21
CA TYR A 196 -10.88 -5.12 -20.78
C TYR A 196 -12.21 -4.57 -21.31
N LYS A 197 -12.18 -3.40 -21.95
CA LYS A 197 -13.39 -2.72 -22.44
C LYS A 197 -14.27 -3.61 -23.35
N SER A 198 -13.66 -4.43 -24.19
CA SER A 198 -14.38 -5.37 -25.08
C SER A 198 -14.84 -6.65 -24.39
N LYS A 199 -14.34 -6.94 -23.18
CA LYS A 199 -14.66 -8.16 -22.41
C LYS A 199 -15.71 -7.91 -21.33
N LEU A 200 -16.01 -6.65 -21.03
CA LEU A 200 -16.93 -6.25 -19.98
C LEU A 200 -18.21 -5.67 -20.59
N THR A 201 -19.33 -5.85 -19.88
CA THR A 201 -20.54 -5.08 -20.16
C THR A 201 -20.31 -3.60 -19.81
N PRO A 202 -21.09 -2.65 -20.37
CA PRO A 202 -20.99 -1.24 -19.96
C PRO A 202 -21.11 -1.04 -18.44
N GLU A 203 -22.03 -1.74 -17.79
CA GLU A 203 -22.18 -1.71 -16.33
C GLU A 203 -20.95 -2.28 -15.61
N GLY A 204 -20.43 -3.43 -16.05
CA GLY A 204 -19.22 -4.03 -15.51
C GLY A 204 -18.01 -3.12 -15.63
N PHE A 205 -17.90 -2.39 -16.73
CA PHE A 205 -16.83 -1.41 -16.94
C PHE A 205 -16.91 -0.23 -15.96
N GLU A 206 -18.09 0.32 -15.71
CA GLU A 206 -18.28 1.39 -14.70
C GLU A 206 -18.00 0.87 -13.28
N LYS A 207 -18.40 -0.35 -12.95
CA LYS A 207 -18.06 -0.99 -11.66
C LYS A 207 -16.55 -1.12 -11.47
N GLN A 208 -15.81 -1.48 -12.51
CA GLN A 208 -14.35 -1.58 -12.45
C GLN A 208 -13.67 -0.22 -12.21
N LYS A 209 -14.16 0.84 -12.80
CA LYS A 209 -13.64 2.20 -12.53
C LYS A 209 -13.75 2.55 -11.05
N ILE A 210 -14.85 2.16 -10.39
CA ILE A 210 -15.06 2.41 -8.96
C ILE A 210 -14.00 1.67 -8.12
N ILE A 211 -13.74 0.40 -8.43
CA ILE A 211 -12.76 -0.43 -7.72
C ILE A 211 -11.34 0.11 -7.95
N PHE A 212 -11.01 0.52 -9.18
CA PHE A 212 -9.68 1.01 -9.54
C PHE A 212 -9.33 2.39 -9.01
N ALA A 213 -10.33 3.20 -8.67
CA ALA A 213 -10.12 4.54 -8.15
C ALA A 213 -9.55 4.54 -6.73
N ALA A 214 -8.63 5.46 -6.42
CA ALA A 214 -8.26 5.79 -5.04
C ALA A 214 -9.13 6.96 -4.56
N LYS A 215 -10.28 6.64 -3.97
CA LYS A 215 -11.23 7.65 -3.50
C LYS A 215 -10.96 8.05 -2.05
N LYS A 216 -11.13 9.35 -1.75
CA LYS A 216 -10.99 9.90 -0.40
C LYS A 216 -11.83 9.11 0.61
N GLU A 217 -13.03 8.73 0.23
CA GLU A 217 -14.01 8.01 1.06
C GLU A 217 -13.47 6.67 1.55
N TYR A 218 -12.65 5.99 0.76
CA TYR A 218 -12.08 4.69 1.15
C TYR A 218 -11.13 4.84 2.34
N LEU A 219 -10.11 5.70 2.23
CA LEU A 219 -9.21 5.92 3.37
C LEU A 219 -9.93 6.57 4.55
N THR A 220 -10.91 7.43 4.31
CA THR A 220 -11.76 7.99 5.37
C THR A 220 -12.51 6.89 6.13
N ALA A 221 -13.03 5.88 5.43
CA ALA A 221 -13.70 4.74 6.07
C ALA A 221 -12.76 3.98 7.02
N ALA A 222 -11.50 3.76 6.62
CA ALA A 222 -10.49 3.15 7.50
C ALA A 222 -10.21 4.00 8.73
N ILE A 223 -9.96 5.30 8.56
CA ILE A 223 -9.69 6.23 9.67
C ILE A 223 -10.89 6.32 10.63
N THR A 224 -12.11 6.37 10.08
CA THR A 224 -13.34 6.38 10.88
C THR A 224 -13.48 5.10 11.69
N ALA A 225 -13.27 3.94 11.09
CA ALA A 225 -13.34 2.65 11.79
C ALA A 225 -12.27 2.54 12.91
N ILE A 226 -11.06 3.06 12.67
CA ILE A 226 -10.01 3.15 13.69
C ILE A 226 -10.49 4.01 14.87
N LYS A 227 -11.02 5.21 14.60
CA LYS A 227 -11.49 6.13 15.65
C LYS A 227 -12.69 5.57 16.41
N GLN A 228 -13.61 4.89 15.75
CA GLN A 228 -14.74 4.22 16.39
C GLN A 228 -14.29 3.12 17.34
N ARG A 229 -13.26 2.34 17.00
CA ARG A 229 -12.78 1.21 17.81
C ARG A 229 -11.79 1.62 18.91
N TYR A 230 -10.92 2.60 18.64
CA TYR A 230 -9.81 2.98 19.52
C TYR A 230 -9.88 4.43 20.02
N ASN A 231 -10.85 5.22 19.63
CA ASN A 231 -11.06 6.65 19.90
C ASN A 231 -10.03 7.55 19.16
N THR A 232 -8.76 7.17 19.15
CA THR A 232 -7.68 7.95 18.52
C THR A 232 -6.77 7.06 17.68
N ILE A 233 -6.07 7.67 16.72
CA ILE A 233 -5.00 7.01 15.94
C ILE A 233 -3.88 6.52 16.87
N ASP A 234 -3.51 7.30 17.88
CA ASP A 234 -2.44 6.92 18.83
C ASP A 234 -2.81 5.68 19.64
N ASN A 235 -4.06 5.56 20.08
CA ASN A 235 -4.54 4.35 20.76
C ASN A 235 -4.55 3.13 19.82
N TRP A 236 -4.91 3.32 18.57
CA TRP A 236 -4.83 2.25 17.56
C TRP A 236 -3.40 1.79 17.34
N LEU A 237 -2.46 2.71 17.12
CA LEU A 237 -1.04 2.40 16.97
C LEU A 237 -0.50 1.61 18.18
N ALA A 238 -0.81 2.08 19.39
CA ALA A 238 -0.32 1.46 20.62
C ALA A 238 -0.93 0.08 20.86
N LYS A 239 -2.26 -0.07 20.73
CA LYS A 239 -2.98 -1.30 21.11
C LYS A 239 -2.96 -2.37 20.04
N GLU A 240 -3.05 -1.98 18.76
CA GLU A 240 -3.10 -2.93 17.65
C GLU A 240 -1.70 -3.35 17.19
N TYR A 241 -0.75 -2.40 17.19
CA TYR A 241 0.58 -2.57 16.60
C TYR A 241 1.73 -2.39 17.58
N GLN A 242 1.46 -2.26 18.89
CA GLN A 242 2.47 -2.09 19.94
C GLN A 242 3.38 -0.85 19.69
N LEU A 243 2.90 0.13 18.94
CA LEU A 243 3.56 1.39 18.69
C LEU A 243 3.19 2.40 19.78
N ASP A 244 3.65 2.12 21.00
CA ASP A 244 3.59 3.06 22.12
C ASP A 244 4.54 4.26 21.90
N ASN A 245 4.59 5.19 22.84
CA ASN A 245 5.43 6.37 22.74
C ASN A 245 6.92 6.04 22.58
N ASN A 246 7.42 4.97 23.21
CA ASN A 246 8.82 4.57 23.13
C ASN A 246 9.16 4.00 21.77
N ASN A 247 8.34 3.08 21.27
CA ASN A 247 8.52 2.47 19.95
C ASN A 247 8.35 3.51 18.84
N ARG A 248 7.39 4.42 18.96
CA ARG A 248 7.22 5.54 18.01
C ARG A 248 8.44 6.47 18.02
N LYS A 249 8.98 6.82 19.21
CA LYS A 249 10.19 7.60 19.30
C LYS A 249 11.37 6.91 18.62
N THR A 250 11.55 5.61 18.83
CA THR A 250 12.58 4.83 18.13
C THR A 250 12.43 4.93 16.62
N LEU A 251 11.22 4.78 16.07
CA LEU A 251 10.97 4.96 14.64
C LEU A 251 11.30 6.39 14.18
N GLN A 252 10.88 7.39 14.94
CA GLN A 252 11.15 8.79 14.61
C GLN A 252 12.65 9.11 14.61
N ASP A 253 13.41 8.58 15.54
CA ASP A 253 14.87 8.77 15.60
C ASP A 253 15.59 8.10 14.39
N ILE A 254 15.05 6.99 13.88
CA ILE A 254 15.58 6.29 12.70
C ILE A 254 15.18 7.01 11.40
N TYR A 255 13.90 7.34 11.23
CA TYR A 255 13.33 7.72 9.94
C TYR A 255 13.09 9.22 9.74
N LEU A 256 13.30 10.08 10.76
CA LEU A 256 13.09 11.53 10.65
C LEU A 256 14.41 12.34 10.72
N ILE A 257 14.39 13.51 10.05
CA ILE A 257 15.40 14.57 10.14
C ILE A 257 14.75 15.90 10.45
#